data_0790272859fe5d76c01771af03fa8e14
#
_entry.id   0790272859fe5d76c01771af03fa8e14
#
_cell.length_a   1.000
_cell.length_b   1.000
_cell.length_c   1.000
_cell.angle_alpha   90.00
_cell.angle_beta   90.00
_cell.angle_gamma   90.00
#
_symmetry.space_group_name_H-M   'P 1'
#
loop_
_entity.id
_entity.type
_entity.pdbx_description
1 polymer ?
#
loop_
_entity_poly.entity_id
_entity_poly.type
_entity_poly.pdbx_seq_one_letter_code
_entity_poly.pdbx_strand_id
1 'polypeptide(L)'
;MEELDNRKYEKELNKNGINVIAGIDEVGRGPLVGPVVAACVVLPKDYFLDGLTDSKKLSKKKRELFYDIIQKDALAVGIGEVSNKIIDEINIYEATKVAMKEAYTKACKKLKIEHVLIDAMKLDLDVPTTSIIKGDLKSITISAASVIAKVYRDRLLEKLDEKYPMYGFKDNAGYGTKKHIEAIEEYGIIEEHRKTFKPVCYHIDHINKKSS
;
A
#
# COMPACT_ATOMS: atom_id res chain seq x y z
N MET A 1 -3.12 30.28 5.78
CA MET A 1 -2.94 28.84 6.07
C MET A 1 -1.47 28.55 5.84
N GLU A 2 -0.74 28.12 6.88
CA GLU A 2 0.63 27.67 6.69
C GLU A 2 0.62 26.53 5.69
N GLU A 3 1.41 26.65 4.65
CA GLU A 3 1.63 25.59 3.68
C GLU A 3 2.27 24.41 4.44
N LEU A 4 1.61 23.25 4.45
CA LEU A 4 2.11 22.07 5.16
C LEU A 4 3.45 21.66 4.53
N ASP A 5 4.55 21.90 5.23
CA ASP A 5 5.87 21.44 4.79
C ASP A 5 5.92 19.90 4.90
N ASN A 6 5.66 19.23 3.77
CA ASN A 6 5.69 17.76 3.69
C ASN A 6 7.11 17.18 3.74
N ARG A 7 8.14 17.99 4.04
CA ARG A 7 9.54 17.60 4.21
C ARG A 7 10.07 17.87 5.62
N LYS A 8 9.20 18.21 6.56
CA LYS A 8 9.59 18.59 7.91
C LYS A 8 10.44 17.49 8.59
N TYR A 9 10.02 16.25 8.49
CA TYR A 9 10.72 15.12 9.13
C TYR A 9 12.07 14.82 8.47
N GLU A 10 12.11 14.83 7.14
CA GLU A 10 13.35 14.63 6.40
C GLU A 10 14.36 15.74 6.69
N LYS A 11 13.92 17.01 6.73
CA LYS A 11 14.77 18.16 7.07
C LYS A 11 15.34 18.06 8.49
N GLU A 12 14.53 17.61 9.45
CA GLU A 12 14.97 17.43 10.85
C GLU A 12 16.03 16.31 10.96
N LEU A 13 15.79 15.17 10.32
CA LEU A 13 16.74 14.06 10.28
C LEU A 13 18.05 14.47 9.58
N ASN A 14 17.95 15.20 8.46
CA ASN A 14 19.13 15.68 7.73
C ASN A 14 19.99 16.65 8.55
N LYS A 15 19.38 17.52 9.39
CA LYS A 15 20.12 18.39 10.32
C LYS A 15 20.93 17.60 11.35
N ASN A 16 20.46 16.40 11.70
CA ASN A 16 21.14 15.48 12.62
C ASN A 16 22.13 14.53 11.91
N GLY A 17 22.47 14.79 10.63
CA GLY A 17 23.43 14.02 9.85
C GLY A 17 22.89 12.75 9.20
N ILE A 18 21.60 12.44 9.33
CA ILE A 18 20.93 11.28 8.72
C ILE A 18 20.49 11.69 7.31
N ASN A 19 21.05 11.04 6.28
CA ASN A 19 20.81 11.45 4.89
C ASN A 19 20.06 10.40 4.04
N VAL A 20 20.12 9.12 4.43
CA VAL A 20 19.44 8.03 3.71
C VAL A 20 18.17 7.65 4.46
N ILE A 21 17.10 8.35 4.13
CA ILE A 21 15.80 8.25 4.81
C ILE A 21 14.81 7.53 3.88
N ALA A 22 14.20 6.47 4.38
CA ALA A 22 13.12 5.76 3.68
C ALA A 22 11.75 6.16 4.21
N GLY A 23 10.75 6.20 3.34
CA GLY A 23 9.34 6.26 3.70
C GLY A 23 8.65 4.94 3.41
N ILE A 24 7.78 4.48 4.30
CA ILE A 24 6.96 3.28 4.10
C ILE A 24 5.48 3.63 4.27
N ASP A 25 4.66 3.16 3.32
CA ASP A 25 3.20 3.20 3.37
C ASP A 25 2.60 1.90 2.82
N GLU A 26 1.36 1.60 3.21
CA GLU A 26 0.61 0.45 2.75
C GLU A 26 -0.70 0.80 2.06
N VAL A 27 -1.21 -0.15 1.28
CA VAL A 27 -2.52 -0.09 0.66
C VAL A 27 -3.19 -1.46 0.66
N GLY A 28 -4.51 -1.48 0.71
CA GLY A 28 -5.25 -2.73 0.57
C GLY A 28 -5.56 -3.44 1.88
N ARG A 29 -5.61 -2.75 3.02
CA ARG A 29 -6.04 -3.35 4.30
C ARG A 29 -7.53 -3.65 4.36
N GLY A 30 -8.37 -2.74 3.89
CA GLY A 30 -9.84 -2.85 3.96
C GLY A 30 -10.56 -3.63 2.86
N PRO A 31 -10.02 -3.82 1.65
CA PRO A 31 -10.68 -4.58 0.59
C PRO A 31 -10.97 -6.03 0.96
N LEU A 32 -12.00 -6.60 0.32
CA LEU A 32 -12.46 -7.98 0.49
C LEU A 32 -11.67 -8.97 -0.37
N VAL A 33 -10.85 -8.49 -1.32
CA VAL A 33 -10.15 -9.30 -2.31
C VAL A 33 -8.74 -8.80 -2.52
N GLY A 34 -7.84 -9.73 -2.87
CA GLY A 34 -6.47 -9.46 -3.27
C GLY A 34 -5.51 -9.17 -2.11
N PRO A 35 -4.24 -8.88 -2.44
CA PRO A 35 -3.18 -8.72 -1.46
C PRO A 35 -3.26 -7.40 -0.69
N VAL A 36 -2.57 -7.35 0.45
CA VAL A 36 -2.05 -6.11 1.03
C VAL A 36 -0.68 -5.83 0.43
N VAL A 37 -0.45 -4.58 0.06
CA VAL A 37 0.79 -4.13 -0.58
C VAL A 37 1.39 -3.00 0.24
N ALA A 38 2.71 -3.03 0.44
CA ALA A 38 3.47 -1.92 1.01
C ALA A 38 4.59 -1.51 0.05
N ALA A 39 4.98 -0.24 0.10
CA ALA A 39 6.15 0.25 -0.59
C ALA A 39 7.11 0.92 0.40
N CYS A 40 8.40 0.79 0.13
CA CYS A 40 9.49 1.48 0.80
C CYS A 40 10.26 2.28 -0.25
N VAL A 41 10.30 3.60 -0.09
CA VAL A 41 10.91 4.51 -1.06
C VAL A 41 11.99 5.35 -0.39
N VAL A 42 13.16 5.45 -1.01
CA VAL A 42 14.24 6.37 -0.62
C VAL A 42 14.39 7.40 -1.74
N LEU A 43 14.20 8.65 -1.40
CA LEU A 43 14.35 9.77 -2.34
C LEU A 43 15.73 10.45 -2.17
N PRO A 44 16.25 11.13 -3.21
CA PRO A 44 17.41 11.99 -3.07
C PRO A 44 17.18 13.05 -1.99
N LYS A 45 18.29 13.47 -1.33
CA LYS A 45 18.25 14.62 -0.42
C LYS A 45 17.71 15.83 -1.16
N ASP A 46 16.88 16.62 -0.48
CA ASP A 46 16.24 17.82 -1.03
C ASP A 46 15.30 17.58 -2.23
N TYR A 47 14.87 16.32 -2.43
CA TYR A 47 13.91 15.98 -3.47
C TYR A 47 12.64 16.84 -3.37
N PHE A 48 12.16 17.29 -4.52
CA PHE A 48 10.91 18.03 -4.65
C PHE A 48 10.12 17.53 -5.87
N LEU A 49 8.85 17.26 -5.66
CA LEU A 49 7.89 16.95 -6.73
C LEU A 49 6.59 17.69 -6.43
N ASP A 50 6.30 18.70 -7.25
CA ASP A 50 5.15 19.58 -7.05
C ASP A 50 3.83 18.80 -7.01
N GLY A 51 3.06 19.03 -5.95
CA GLY A 51 1.77 18.39 -5.71
C GLY A 51 1.83 16.91 -5.30
N LEU A 52 3.01 16.37 -4.97
CA LEU A 52 3.11 15.04 -4.35
C LEU A 52 2.53 15.08 -2.93
N THR A 53 1.53 14.25 -2.68
CA THR A 53 0.78 14.16 -1.43
C THR A 53 0.12 12.79 -1.32
N ASP A 54 -0.74 12.57 -0.32
CA ASP A 54 -1.57 11.37 -0.18
C ASP A 54 -2.17 10.91 -1.52
N SER A 55 -1.86 9.69 -1.90
CA SER A 55 -2.27 9.10 -3.17
C SER A 55 -3.78 9.10 -3.40
N LYS A 56 -4.59 9.10 -2.33
CA LYS A 56 -6.05 9.12 -2.39
C LYS A 56 -6.61 10.48 -2.83
N LYS A 57 -5.81 11.56 -2.65
CA LYS A 57 -6.17 12.92 -3.10
C LYS A 57 -5.81 13.19 -4.56
N LEU A 58 -4.99 12.33 -5.16
CA LEU A 58 -4.56 12.45 -6.54
C LEU A 58 -5.54 11.76 -7.50
N SER A 59 -5.77 12.35 -8.68
CA SER A 59 -6.45 11.65 -9.77
C SER A 59 -5.64 10.42 -10.23
N LYS A 60 -6.30 9.43 -10.83
CA LYS A 60 -5.62 8.25 -11.37
C LYS A 60 -4.49 8.64 -12.32
N LYS A 61 -4.74 9.55 -13.26
CA LYS A 61 -3.75 10.04 -14.22
C LYS A 61 -2.53 10.67 -13.54
N LYS A 62 -2.74 11.45 -12.47
CA LYS A 62 -1.65 12.10 -11.73
C LYS A 62 -0.86 11.09 -10.92
N ARG A 63 -1.52 10.06 -10.33
CA ARG A 63 -0.84 8.96 -9.65
C ARG A 63 0.08 8.17 -10.58
N GLU A 64 -0.41 7.81 -11.77
CA GLU A 64 0.38 7.09 -12.77
C GLU A 64 1.61 7.92 -13.20
N LEU A 65 1.42 9.22 -13.48
CA LEU A 65 2.54 10.11 -13.80
C LEU A 65 3.57 10.16 -12.65
N PHE A 66 3.11 10.32 -11.41
CA PHE A 66 4.00 10.37 -10.26
C PHE A 66 4.69 9.04 -9.99
N TYR A 67 4.00 7.92 -10.23
CA TYR A 67 4.61 6.59 -10.16
C TYR A 67 5.84 6.49 -11.06
N ASP A 68 5.71 6.89 -12.34
CA ASP A 68 6.81 6.83 -13.29
C ASP A 68 7.97 7.77 -12.92
N ILE A 69 7.66 8.99 -12.47
CA ILE A 69 8.66 9.95 -11.99
C ILE A 69 9.40 9.40 -10.76
N ILE A 70 8.67 8.91 -9.75
CA ILE A 70 9.27 8.37 -8.53
C ILE A 70 10.12 7.13 -8.82
N GLN A 71 9.66 6.22 -9.69
CA GLN A 71 10.44 5.04 -10.09
C GLN A 71 11.77 5.41 -10.76
N LYS A 72 11.80 6.51 -11.51
CA LYS A 72 13.00 7.02 -12.18
C LYS A 72 13.95 7.73 -11.21
N ASP A 73 13.40 8.54 -10.33
CA ASP A 73 14.18 9.49 -9.50
C ASP A 73 14.61 8.91 -8.16
N ALA A 74 13.89 7.91 -7.62
CA ALA A 74 14.19 7.32 -6.32
C ALA A 74 15.52 6.59 -6.32
N LEU A 75 16.27 6.73 -5.22
CA LEU A 75 17.51 5.99 -4.97
C LEU A 75 17.24 4.49 -4.74
N ALA A 76 16.10 4.18 -4.12
CA ALA A 76 15.61 2.82 -3.97
C ALA A 76 14.09 2.78 -3.88
N VAL A 77 13.51 1.74 -4.47
CA VAL A 77 12.11 1.35 -4.31
C VAL A 77 12.05 -0.13 -4.00
N GLY A 78 11.38 -0.48 -2.93
CA GLY A 78 11.03 -1.85 -2.59
C GLY A 78 9.51 -1.98 -2.48
N ILE A 79 8.95 -3.08 -2.98
CA ILE A 79 7.52 -3.39 -2.89
C ILE A 79 7.37 -4.75 -2.22
N GLY A 80 6.57 -4.81 -1.15
CA GLY A 80 6.17 -6.02 -0.46
C GLY A 80 4.70 -6.33 -0.74
N GLU A 81 4.41 -7.60 -0.98
CA GLU A 81 3.08 -8.07 -1.31
C GLU A 81 2.76 -9.33 -0.48
N VAL A 82 1.65 -9.29 0.27
CA VAL A 82 1.19 -10.44 1.05
C VAL A 82 -0.19 -10.85 0.58
N SER A 83 -0.32 -12.11 0.16
CA SER A 83 -1.54 -12.65 -0.44
C SER A 83 -2.70 -12.71 0.53
N ASN A 84 -3.92 -12.79 -0.03
CA ASN A 84 -5.14 -13.02 0.75
C ASN A 84 -5.08 -14.30 1.59
N LYS A 85 -4.41 -15.36 1.13
CA LYS A 85 -4.24 -16.61 1.89
C LYS A 85 -3.49 -16.36 3.20
N ILE A 86 -2.35 -15.66 3.12
CA ILE A 86 -1.56 -15.32 4.30
C ILE A 86 -2.33 -14.33 5.20
N ILE A 87 -3.08 -13.39 4.61
CA ILE A 87 -3.95 -12.48 5.39
C ILE A 87 -4.96 -13.28 6.22
N ASP A 88 -5.58 -14.30 5.63
CA ASP A 88 -6.53 -15.17 6.32
C ASP A 88 -5.89 -16.00 7.44
N GLU A 89 -4.60 -16.35 7.31
CA GLU A 89 -3.85 -17.13 8.32
C GLU A 89 -3.40 -16.27 9.51
N ILE A 90 -2.81 -15.09 9.25
CA ILE A 90 -2.11 -14.32 10.28
C ILE A 90 -2.81 -12.99 10.64
N ASN A 91 -3.96 -12.69 10.08
CA ASN A 91 -4.73 -11.46 10.08
C ASN A 91 -4.08 -10.29 9.30
N ILE A 92 -4.91 -9.27 9.01
CA ILE A 92 -4.48 -8.12 8.18
C ILE A 92 -3.42 -7.24 8.84
N TYR A 93 -3.40 -7.12 10.17
CA TYR A 93 -2.42 -6.30 10.88
C TYR A 93 -1.03 -6.90 10.76
N GLU A 94 -0.87 -8.18 11.04
CA GLU A 94 0.42 -8.88 10.91
C GLU A 94 0.84 -9.02 9.45
N ALA A 95 -0.09 -9.31 8.53
CA ALA A 95 0.19 -9.34 7.09
C ALA A 95 0.70 -7.99 6.56
N THR A 96 0.17 -6.87 7.07
CA THR A 96 0.67 -5.54 6.71
C THR A 96 2.12 -5.35 7.16
N LYS A 97 2.46 -5.78 8.38
CA LYS A 97 3.85 -5.69 8.88
C LYS A 97 4.81 -6.56 8.06
N VAL A 98 4.36 -7.75 7.64
CA VAL A 98 5.15 -8.61 6.73
C VAL A 98 5.40 -7.90 5.40
N ALA A 99 4.36 -7.31 4.77
CA ALA A 99 4.50 -6.57 3.53
C ALA A 99 5.47 -5.38 3.67
N MET A 100 5.38 -4.62 4.77
CA MET A 100 6.28 -3.50 5.05
C MET A 100 7.73 -3.96 5.23
N LYS A 101 7.98 -5.06 5.98
CA LYS A 101 9.32 -5.63 6.16
C LYS A 101 9.91 -6.14 4.85
N GLU A 102 9.09 -6.77 4.01
CA GLU A 102 9.51 -7.21 2.68
C GLU A 102 9.90 -6.03 1.79
N ALA A 103 9.08 -4.95 1.77
CA ALA A 103 9.35 -3.72 1.03
C ALA A 103 10.68 -3.09 1.49
N TYR A 104 10.89 -2.97 2.80
CA TYR A 104 12.14 -2.48 3.39
C TYR A 104 13.34 -3.34 2.98
N THR A 105 13.25 -4.65 3.14
CA THR A 105 14.33 -5.59 2.77
C THR A 105 14.72 -5.48 1.30
N LYS A 106 13.73 -5.30 0.41
CA LYS A 106 13.99 -5.09 -1.03
C LYS A 106 14.67 -3.75 -1.31
N ALA A 107 14.30 -2.68 -0.63
CA ALA A 107 14.96 -1.37 -0.75
C ALA A 107 16.41 -1.43 -0.23
N CYS A 108 16.67 -2.12 0.88
CA CYS A 108 18.01 -2.29 1.45
C CYS A 108 19.01 -3.02 0.53
N LYS A 109 18.52 -3.77 -0.48
CA LYS A 109 19.41 -4.37 -1.50
C LYS A 109 20.11 -3.34 -2.39
N LYS A 110 19.62 -2.11 -2.43
CA LYS A 110 20.17 -1.03 -3.27
C LYS A 110 21.12 -0.12 -2.52
N LEU A 111 20.83 0.18 -1.25
CA LEU A 111 21.64 1.07 -0.40
C LEU A 111 21.35 0.81 1.08
N LYS A 112 22.26 1.25 1.95
CA LYS A 112 22.08 1.19 3.40
C LYS A 112 21.15 2.33 3.86
N ILE A 113 19.97 1.98 4.36
CA ILE A 113 19.02 2.92 4.95
C ILE A 113 19.48 3.26 6.37
N GLU A 114 19.38 4.53 6.76
CA GLU A 114 19.80 5.03 8.09
C GLU A 114 18.60 5.28 9.01
N HIS A 115 17.43 5.61 8.45
CA HIS A 115 16.19 5.86 9.20
C HIS A 115 14.96 5.57 8.36
N VAL A 116 13.89 5.09 8.99
CA VAL A 116 12.62 4.80 8.31
C VAL A 116 11.48 5.60 8.91
N LEU A 117 10.77 6.35 8.08
CA LEU A 117 9.50 7.02 8.39
C LEU A 117 8.34 6.11 7.94
N ILE A 118 7.36 5.86 8.82
CA ILE A 118 6.30 4.88 8.57
C ILE A 118 4.94 5.54 8.79
N ASP A 119 3.99 5.37 7.86
CA ASP A 119 2.62 5.83 8.08
C ASP A 119 1.92 4.99 9.15
N ALA A 120 1.55 5.65 10.25
CA ALA A 120 0.67 5.19 11.34
C ALA A 120 0.92 3.79 11.93
N MET A 121 1.98 3.07 11.55
CA MET A 121 2.31 1.73 12.09
C MET A 121 3.64 1.72 12.83
N LYS A 122 3.73 0.84 13.84
CA LYS A 122 5.00 0.51 14.49
C LYS A 122 5.59 -0.74 13.85
N LEU A 123 6.82 -0.63 13.39
CA LEU A 123 7.56 -1.71 12.77
C LEU A 123 8.92 -1.83 13.45
N ASP A 124 9.28 -3.06 13.81
CA ASP A 124 10.59 -3.37 14.36
C ASP A 124 11.53 -3.73 13.20
N LEU A 125 12.55 -2.88 12.99
CA LEU A 125 13.59 -3.00 11.96
C LEU A 125 14.96 -2.90 12.62
N ASP A 126 16.00 -3.21 11.86
CA ASP A 126 17.41 -3.10 12.26
C ASP A 126 17.96 -1.67 12.26
N VAL A 127 17.13 -0.69 11.94
CA VAL A 127 17.43 0.75 11.94
C VAL A 127 16.37 1.53 12.71
N PRO A 128 16.67 2.75 13.18
CA PRO A 128 15.69 3.60 13.85
C PRO A 128 14.46 3.88 12.98
N THR A 129 13.27 3.84 13.60
CA THR A 129 11.99 4.08 12.93
C THR A 129 11.22 5.21 13.60
N THR A 130 10.45 5.98 12.81
CA THR A 130 9.50 6.97 13.30
C THR A 130 8.14 6.74 12.69
N SER A 131 7.15 6.41 13.53
CA SER A 131 5.75 6.29 13.11
C SER A 131 5.08 7.67 13.10
N ILE A 132 4.44 8.03 11.98
CA ILE A 132 3.85 9.35 11.77
C ILE A 132 2.38 9.18 11.41
N ILE A 133 1.48 9.68 12.25
CA ILE A 133 0.04 9.70 11.95
C ILE A 133 -0.21 10.66 10.78
N LYS A 134 -0.84 10.16 9.71
CA LYS A 134 -1.03 10.84 8.42
C LYS A 134 0.33 11.24 7.83
N GLY A 135 1.25 10.28 7.81
CA GLY A 135 2.61 10.46 7.31
C GLY A 135 2.62 10.80 5.82
N ASP A 136 1.70 10.24 5.06
CA ASP A 136 1.43 10.51 3.65
C ASP A 136 1.10 11.98 3.30
N LEU A 137 0.80 12.80 4.31
CA LEU A 137 0.61 14.26 4.20
C LEU A 137 1.79 15.08 4.73
N LYS A 138 2.68 14.46 5.52
CA LYS A 138 3.68 15.15 6.33
C LYS A 138 5.14 14.81 5.96
N SER A 139 5.33 13.74 5.19
CA SER A 139 6.63 13.24 4.75
C SER A 139 6.57 12.95 3.26
N ILE A 140 7.48 13.56 2.51
CA ILE A 140 7.55 13.37 1.05
C ILE A 140 7.95 11.93 0.69
N THR A 141 8.76 11.26 1.50
CA THR A 141 9.15 9.86 1.27
C THR A 141 7.97 8.91 1.52
N ILE A 142 7.14 9.17 2.54
CA ILE A 142 5.91 8.40 2.77
C ILE A 142 4.88 8.69 1.66
N SER A 143 4.72 9.96 1.23
CA SER A 143 3.85 10.31 0.09
C SER A 143 4.24 9.54 -1.18
N ALA A 144 5.56 9.44 -1.45
CA ALA A 144 6.06 8.67 -2.59
C ALA A 144 5.76 7.18 -2.43
N ALA A 145 5.96 6.60 -1.25
CA ALA A 145 5.62 5.21 -0.95
C ALA A 145 4.12 4.95 -1.15
N SER A 146 3.26 5.87 -0.70
CA SER A 146 1.80 5.81 -0.90
C SER A 146 1.43 5.71 -2.37
N VAL A 147 2.04 6.54 -3.24
CA VAL A 147 1.79 6.50 -4.68
C VAL A 147 2.27 5.17 -5.30
N ILE A 148 3.48 4.71 -4.95
CA ILE A 148 4.03 3.45 -5.47
C ILE A 148 3.15 2.27 -5.07
N ALA A 149 2.81 2.13 -3.80
CA ALA A 149 1.96 1.05 -3.32
C ALA A 149 0.58 1.08 -3.98
N LYS A 150 -0.04 2.27 -4.07
CA LYS A 150 -1.38 2.45 -4.64
C LYS A 150 -1.45 2.07 -6.11
N VAL A 151 -0.54 2.60 -6.94
CA VAL A 151 -0.53 2.30 -8.37
C VAL A 151 -0.24 0.82 -8.62
N TYR A 152 0.74 0.25 -7.91
CA TYR A 152 1.05 -1.16 -8.02
C TYR A 152 -0.17 -2.04 -7.73
N ARG A 153 -0.87 -1.79 -6.61
CA ARG A 153 -2.04 -2.57 -6.24
C ARG A 153 -3.22 -2.36 -7.19
N ASP A 154 -3.46 -1.13 -7.65
CA ASP A 154 -4.54 -0.84 -8.60
C ASP A 154 -4.34 -1.63 -9.91
N ARG A 155 -3.11 -1.70 -10.43
CA ARG A 155 -2.76 -2.51 -11.61
C ARG A 155 -2.98 -4.02 -11.39
N LEU A 156 -2.77 -4.54 -10.17
CA LEU A 156 -3.12 -5.93 -9.83
C LEU A 156 -4.63 -6.16 -9.89
N LEU A 157 -5.42 -5.23 -9.35
CA LEU A 157 -6.88 -5.34 -9.35
C LEU A 157 -7.48 -5.16 -10.75
N GLU A 158 -6.86 -4.35 -11.62
CA GLU A 158 -7.25 -4.23 -13.02
C GLU A 158 -7.06 -5.55 -13.78
N LYS A 159 -5.93 -6.22 -13.58
CA LYS A 159 -5.71 -7.57 -14.16
C LYS A 159 -6.69 -8.61 -13.63
N LEU A 160 -7.07 -8.50 -12.36
CA LEU A 160 -8.06 -9.39 -11.76
C LEU A 160 -9.46 -9.11 -12.32
N ASP A 161 -9.79 -7.85 -12.62
CA ASP A 161 -11.04 -7.43 -13.25
C ASP A 161 -11.19 -7.99 -14.68
N GLU A 162 -10.09 -8.07 -15.43
CA GLU A 162 -10.09 -8.70 -16.77
C GLU A 162 -10.50 -10.18 -16.69
N LYS A 163 -10.09 -10.88 -15.62
CA LYS A 163 -10.45 -12.29 -15.39
C LYS A 163 -11.87 -12.47 -14.82
N TYR A 164 -12.30 -11.52 -14.00
CA TYR A 164 -13.57 -11.58 -13.27
C TYR A 164 -14.36 -10.27 -13.36
N PRO A 165 -14.80 -9.86 -14.56
CA PRO A 165 -15.37 -8.51 -14.78
C PRO A 165 -16.70 -8.28 -14.02
N MET A 166 -17.41 -9.35 -13.62
CA MET A 166 -18.67 -9.26 -12.90
C MET A 166 -18.54 -8.59 -11.52
N TYR A 167 -17.35 -8.63 -10.90
CA TYR A 167 -17.14 -8.02 -9.56
C TYR A 167 -16.77 -6.53 -9.61
N GLY A 168 -16.32 -6.01 -10.77
CA GLY A 168 -15.99 -4.60 -10.97
C GLY A 168 -14.79 -4.13 -10.14
N PHE A 169 -13.74 -4.96 -10.00
CA PHE A 169 -12.54 -4.66 -9.19
C PHE A 169 -11.79 -3.42 -9.66
N LYS A 170 -11.82 -3.14 -10.94
CA LYS A 170 -11.26 -1.94 -11.55
C LYS A 170 -11.84 -0.65 -10.96
N ASP A 171 -13.13 -0.65 -10.63
CA ASP A 171 -13.84 0.53 -10.13
C ASP A 171 -13.86 0.58 -8.60
N ASN A 172 -14.05 -0.57 -7.96
CA ASN A 172 -14.18 -0.66 -6.50
C ASN A 172 -12.87 -0.97 -5.77
N ALA A 173 -11.77 -1.22 -6.47
CA ALA A 173 -10.46 -1.58 -5.92
C ALA A 173 -10.51 -2.73 -4.90
N GLY A 174 -11.52 -3.62 -5.03
CA GLY A 174 -11.75 -4.76 -4.16
C GLY A 174 -12.51 -4.44 -2.87
N TYR A 175 -12.95 -3.20 -2.66
CA TYR A 175 -13.78 -2.85 -1.49
C TYR A 175 -15.19 -3.42 -1.61
N GLY A 176 -15.80 -3.70 -0.46
CA GLY A 176 -17.17 -4.22 -0.35
C GLY A 176 -18.24 -3.17 -0.66
N THR A 177 -18.24 -2.63 -1.87
CA THR A 177 -19.32 -1.79 -2.37
C THR A 177 -20.58 -2.62 -2.56
N LYS A 178 -21.75 -1.99 -2.60
CA LYS A 178 -23.03 -2.67 -2.84
C LYS A 178 -22.94 -3.59 -4.06
N LYS A 179 -22.43 -3.08 -5.18
CA LYS A 179 -22.25 -3.83 -6.43
C LYS A 179 -21.33 -5.06 -6.27
N HIS A 180 -20.25 -4.93 -5.50
CA HIS A 180 -19.34 -6.05 -5.25
C HIS A 180 -20.01 -7.14 -4.37
N ILE A 181 -20.79 -6.72 -3.36
CA ILE A 181 -21.55 -7.66 -2.50
C ILE A 181 -22.61 -8.38 -3.30
N GLU A 182 -23.41 -7.66 -4.13
CA GLU A 182 -24.39 -8.26 -5.02
C GLU A 182 -23.75 -9.28 -5.98
N ALA A 183 -22.55 -8.97 -6.52
CA ALA A 183 -21.80 -9.93 -7.34
C ALA A 183 -21.35 -11.17 -6.56
N ILE A 184 -20.95 -11.02 -5.30
CA ILE A 184 -20.64 -12.18 -4.43
C ILE A 184 -21.89 -13.03 -4.20
N GLU A 185 -23.06 -12.42 -3.99
CA GLU A 185 -24.32 -13.15 -3.81
C GLU A 185 -24.73 -13.91 -5.07
N GLU A 186 -24.52 -13.34 -6.25
CA GLU A 186 -24.92 -13.92 -7.54
C GLU A 186 -23.91 -14.97 -8.05
N TYR A 187 -22.62 -14.65 -8.03
CA TYR A 187 -21.56 -15.47 -8.65
C TYR A 187 -20.72 -16.26 -7.63
N GLY A 188 -20.92 -16.03 -6.33
CA GLY A 188 -20.11 -16.62 -5.27
C GLY A 188 -18.79 -15.88 -5.02
N ILE A 189 -17.87 -16.51 -4.29
CA ILE A 189 -16.52 -15.99 -4.03
C ILE A 189 -15.52 -16.64 -4.97
N ILE A 190 -14.45 -15.91 -5.32
CA ILE A 190 -13.28 -16.43 -6.03
C ILE A 190 -12.14 -16.69 -5.07
N GLU A 191 -11.08 -17.37 -5.56
CA GLU A 191 -9.91 -17.74 -4.75
C GLU A 191 -9.23 -16.55 -4.09
N GLU A 192 -9.22 -15.39 -4.76
CA GLU A 192 -8.59 -14.17 -4.31
C GLU A 192 -9.38 -13.41 -3.23
N HIS A 193 -10.62 -13.82 -2.90
CA HIS A 193 -11.36 -13.25 -1.77
C HIS A 193 -10.73 -13.63 -0.43
N ARG A 194 -10.80 -12.70 0.53
CA ARG A 194 -10.34 -12.89 1.91
C ARG A 194 -11.44 -13.56 2.73
N LYS A 195 -11.29 -14.84 2.96
CA LYS A 195 -12.34 -15.70 3.55
C LYS A 195 -12.66 -15.35 5.00
N THR A 196 -11.73 -14.72 5.72
CA THR A 196 -11.96 -14.27 7.10
C THR A 196 -12.64 -12.90 7.20
N PHE A 197 -12.76 -12.16 6.09
CA PHE A 197 -13.37 -10.82 6.08
C PHE A 197 -14.88 -10.87 5.96
N LYS A 198 -15.56 -9.99 6.73
CA LYS A 198 -17.01 -9.78 6.56
C LYS A 198 -17.26 -8.85 5.35
N PRO A 199 -18.27 -9.14 4.49
CA PRO A 199 -19.24 -10.24 4.57
C PRO A 199 -18.78 -11.56 3.91
N VAL A 200 -17.59 -11.65 3.30
CA VAL A 200 -17.12 -12.82 2.54
C VAL A 200 -17.26 -14.13 3.35
N CYS A 201 -16.90 -14.10 4.64
CA CYS A 201 -16.97 -15.28 5.51
C CYS A 201 -18.40 -15.87 5.64
N TYR A 202 -19.45 -15.09 5.40
CA TYR A 202 -20.83 -15.59 5.44
C TYR A 202 -21.24 -16.33 4.16
N HIS A 203 -20.51 -16.13 3.06
CA HIS A 203 -20.81 -16.75 1.77
C HIS A 203 -20.06 -18.07 1.54
N ILE A 204 -19.05 -18.38 2.36
CA ILE A 204 -18.29 -19.65 2.27
C ILE A 204 -19.23 -20.84 2.49
N ASP A 205 -20.11 -20.79 3.49
CA ASP A 205 -21.03 -21.86 3.83
C ASP A 205 -22.11 -22.10 2.78
N HIS A 206 -22.44 -21.09 1.96
CA HIS A 206 -23.42 -21.22 0.88
C HIS A 206 -22.86 -21.92 -0.36
N ILE A 207 -21.57 -21.82 -0.63
CA ILE A 207 -20.92 -22.54 -1.74
C ILE A 207 -20.85 -24.04 -1.43
N ASN A 208 -20.52 -24.41 -0.20
CA ASN A 208 -20.50 -25.80 0.23
C ASN A 208 -21.89 -26.49 0.24
N LYS A 209 -22.99 -25.75 0.32
CA LYS A 209 -24.36 -26.29 0.27
C LYS A 209 -24.91 -26.47 -1.15
N LYS A 210 -24.35 -25.81 -2.17
CA LYS A 210 -24.77 -25.98 -3.59
C LYS A 210 -24.00 -27.09 -4.31
N SER A 211 -22.94 -27.61 -3.69
CA SER A 211 -22.08 -28.68 -4.26
C SER A 211 -22.38 -30.06 -3.64
N SER A 212 -23.40 -30.18 -2.80
CA SER A 212 -23.98 -31.41 -2.24
C SER A 212 -25.37 -31.61 -2.78
#